data_33fd69a4906fe1053e83eb3a405c9f77
#
_entry.id   33fd69a4906fe1053e83eb3a405c9f77
#
_cell.length_a   1.000
_cell.length_b   1.000
_cell.length_c   1.000
_cell.angle_alpha   90.00
_cell.angle_beta   90.00
_cell.angle_gamma   90.00
#
_symmetry.space_group_name_H-M   'P 1'
#
loop_
_entity.id
_entity.type
_entity.pdbx_description
1 polymer ?
#
loop_
_entity_poly.entity_id
_entity_poly.type
_entity_poly.pdbx_seq_one_letter_code
_entity_poly.pdbx_strand_id
1 'polypeptide(L)'
;MNQYPDFDQKLYDDLRRGKEYAFAAVFDRYHRLLYTIAYRFLKSEEEAEDAVQYLFMKLWEQRETFSFESGIRSLLFTILKNYILNELRRSEEHT
;
A
#
# COMPACT_ATOMS: atom_id res chain seq x y z
N MET A 1 20.04 12.62 6.95
CA MET A 1 18.85 13.38 7.30
C MET A 1 17.62 12.82 6.60
N ASN A 2 16.54 12.72 7.32
CA ASN A 2 15.29 12.19 6.79
C ASN A 2 14.64 13.20 5.84
N GLN A 3 14.23 12.75 4.67
CA GLN A 3 13.61 13.62 3.68
C GLN A 3 12.15 13.92 4.00
N TYR A 4 11.52 13.10 4.82
CA TYR A 4 10.11 13.25 5.13
C TYR A 4 9.92 13.25 6.63
N PRO A 5 10.62 14.13 7.32
CA PRO A 5 10.74 13.98 8.77
C PRO A 5 9.40 14.01 9.49
N ASP A 6 8.66 15.08 9.35
CA ASP A 6 7.51 15.26 10.22
C ASP A 6 6.23 14.77 9.60
N PHE A 7 6.10 14.93 8.29
CA PHE A 7 4.87 14.55 7.63
C PHE A 7 4.66 13.05 7.72
N ASP A 8 5.67 12.28 7.39
CA ASP A 8 5.55 10.82 7.38
C ASP A 8 5.35 10.26 8.78
N GLN A 9 6.09 10.77 9.76
CA GLN A 9 6.00 10.29 11.12
C GLN A 9 4.63 10.58 11.71
N LYS A 10 4.17 11.81 11.57
CA LYS A 10 2.89 12.19 12.13
C LYS A 10 1.76 11.46 11.44
N LEU A 11 1.83 11.33 10.14
CA LEU A 11 0.80 10.65 9.38
C LEU A 11 0.69 9.20 9.80
N TYR A 12 1.82 8.55 10.00
CA TYR A 12 1.83 7.16 10.41
C TYR A 12 1.24 7.00 11.82
N ASP A 13 1.63 7.90 12.72
CA ASP A 13 1.11 7.83 14.08
C ASP A 13 -0.42 8.00 14.09
N ASP A 14 -0.92 8.94 13.32
CA ASP A 14 -2.35 9.17 13.26
C ASP A 14 -3.07 8.01 12.59
N LEU A 15 -2.45 7.41 11.58
CA LEU A 15 -3.03 6.24 10.94
C LEU A 15 -3.16 5.09 11.93
N ARG A 16 -2.14 4.87 12.74
CA ARG A 16 -2.18 3.81 13.74
C ARG A 16 -3.30 4.03 14.75
N ARG A 17 -3.58 5.30 15.05
CA ARG A 17 -4.64 5.64 15.99
C ARG A 17 -6.02 5.57 15.39
N GLY A 18 -6.11 5.23 14.10
CA GLY A 18 -7.40 5.10 13.45
C GLY A 18 -8.00 6.41 13.00
N LYS A 19 -7.18 7.43 12.79
CA LYS A 19 -7.67 8.71 12.30
C LYS A 19 -7.98 8.61 10.83
N GLU A 20 -9.26 8.80 10.49
CA GLU A 20 -9.68 8.64 9.09
C GLU A 20 -8.99 9.62 8.16
N TYR A 21 -8.70 10.83 8.63
CA TYR A 21 -8.04 11.80 7.75
C TYR A 21 -6.66 11.32 7.35
N ALA A 22 -5.98 10.58 8.25
CA ALA A 22 -4.66 10.09 7.94
C ALA A 22 -4.72 9.00 6.87
N PHE A 23 -5.71 8.13 6.97
CA PHE A 23 -5.91 7.12 5.96
C PHE A 23 -6.21 7.75 4.61
N ALA A 24 -7.10 8.74 4.59
CA ALA A 24 -7.46 9.42 3.35
C ALA A 24 -6.25 10.12 2.75
N ALA A 25 -5.40 10.71 3.58
CA ALA A 25 -4.21 11.40 3.09
C ALA A 25 -3.23 10.42 2.43
N VAL A 26 -3.04 9.26 3.04
CA VAL A 26 -2.17 8.24 2.46
C VAL A 26 -2.76 7.74 1.15
N PHE A 27 -4.07 7.50 1.13
CA PHE A 27 -4.73 7.06 -0.09
C PHE A 27 -4.56 8.09 -1.21
N ASP A 28 -4.85 9.36 -0.92
CA ASP A 28 -4.75 10.39 -1.94
C ASP A 28 -3.35 10.52 -2.48
N ARG A 29 -2.36 10.35 -1.62
CA ARG A 29 -0.98 10.56 -2.02
C ARG A 29 -0.45 9.41 -2.86
N TYR A 30 -0.83 8.18 -2.57
CA TYR A 30 -0.16 7.02 -3.14
C TYR A 30 -1.00 6.17 -4.06
N HIS A 31 -2.32 6.28 -4.04
CA HIS A 31 -3.13 5.30 -4.77
C HIS A 31 -2.83 5.28 -6.27
N ARG A 32 -2.62 6.44 -6.86
CA ARG A 32 -2.37 6.51 -8.30
C ARG A 32 -1.04 5.86 -8.66
N LEU A 33 -0.01 6.13 -7.88
CA LEU A 33 1.29 5.52 -8.12
C LEU A 33 1.22 4.02 -7.97
N LEU A 34 0.54 3.56 -6.93
CA LEU A 34 0.42 2.13 -6.67
C LEU A 34 -0.40 1.45 -7.77
N TYR A 35 -1.44 2.10 -8.25
CA TYR A 35 -2.21 1.57 -9.35
C TYR A 35 -1.35 1.42 -10.60
N THR A 36 -0.55 2.44 -10.90
CA THR A 36 0.31 2.39 -12.08
C THR A 36 1.28 1.22 -12.00
N ILE A 37 1.88 1.02 -10.83
CA ILE A 37 2.81 -0.08 -10.66
C ILE A 37 2.09 -1.42 -10.81
N ALA A 38 0.94 -1.56 -10.17
CA ALA A 38 0.18 -2.80 -10.24
C ALA A 38 -0.22 -3.11 -11.69
N TYR A 39 -0.64 -2.08 -12.42
CA TYR A 39 -1.04 -2.27 -13.81
C TYR A 39 0.12 -2.77 -14.67
N ARG A 40 1.31 -2.25 -14.41
CA ARG A 40 2.47 -2.68 -15.20
C ARG A 40 2.72 -4.18 -15.08
N PHE A 41 2.48 -4.72 -13.90
CA PHE A 41 2.74 -6.15 -13.68
C PHE A 41 1.54 -7.02 -14.01
N LEU A 42 0.36 -6.56 -13.70
CA LEU A 42 -0.85 -7.38 -13.86
C LEU A 42 -1.50 -7.21 -15.22
N LYS A 43 -1.28 -6.06 -15.85
CA LYS A 43 -1.74 -5.78 -17.23
C LYS A 43 -3.24 -5.88 -17.37
N SER A 44 -3.95 -5.51 -16.34
CA SER A 44 -5.40 -5.50 -16.32
C SER A 44 -5.83 -4.38 -15.39
N GLU A 45 -6.73 -3.52 -15.88
CA GLU A 45 -7.24 -2.43 -15.06
C GLU A 45 -7.99 -2.97 -13.85
N GLU A 46 -8.78 -4.00 -14.07
CA GLU A 46 -9.56 -4.58 -12.99
C GLU A 46 -8.66 -5.19 -11.92
N GLU A 47 -7.65 -5.94 -12.35
CA GLU A 47 -6.75 -6.55 -11.39
C GLU A 47 -5.90 -5.52 -10.66
N ALA A 48 -5.52 -4.45 -11.36
CA ALA A 48 -4.75 -3.40 -10.72
C ALA A 48 -5.60 -2.69 -9.65
N GLU A 49 -6.87 -2.45 -9.94
CA GLU A 49 -7.75 -1.86 -8.95
C GLU A 49 -7.94 -2.77 -7.75
N ASP A 50 -8.10 -4.06 -8.00
CA ASP A 50 -8.23 -5.02 -6.91
C ASP A 50 -6.99 -5.02 -6.03
N ALA A 51 -5.82 -4.92 -6.64
CA ALA A 51 -4.57 -4.90 -5.88
C ALA A 51 -4.50 -3.69 -4.98
N VAL A 52 -4.85 -2.52 -5.50
CA VAL A 52 -4.81 -1.30 -4.71
C VAL A 52 -5.84 -1.34 -3.58
N GLN A 53 -7.03 -1.83 -3.88
CA GLN A 53 -8.06 -1.96 -2.85
C GLN A 53 -7.63 -2.91 -1.74
N TYR A 54 -7.06 -4.04 -2.13
CA TYR A 54 -6.55 -5.00 -1.15
C TYR A 54 -5.49 -4.35 -0.27
N LEU A 55 -4.57 -3.60 -0.89
CA LEU A 55 -3.49 -2.97 -0.16
C LEU A 55 -4.02 -2.02 0.91
N PHE A 56 -4.96 -1.16 0.54
CA PHE A 56 -5.46 -0.17 1.49
C PHE A 56 -6.36 -0.81 2.54
N MET A 57 -7.10 -1.84 2.19
CA MET A 57 -7.86 -2.59 3.18
C MET A 57 -6.92 -3.24 4.20
N LYS A 58 -5.86 -3.83 3.71
CA LYS A 58 -4.88 -4.48 4.58
C LYS A 58 -4.20 -3.47 5.48
N LEU A 59 -3.86 -2.32 4.91
CA LEU A 59 -3.24 -1.27 5.68
C LEU A 59 -4.14 -0.84 6.84
N TRP A 60 -5.41 -0.64 6.57
CA TRP A 60 -6.34 -0.21 7.62
C TRP A 60 -6.53 -1.28 8.66
N GLU A 61 -6.74 -2.52 8.23
CA GLU A 61 -7.00 -3.62 9.16
C GLU A 61 -5.82 -3.87 10.10
N GLN A 62 -4.62 -3.73 9.60
CA GLN A 62 -3.42 -4.08 10.36
C GLN A 62 -2.60 -2.85 10.74
N ARG A 63 -3.23 -1.70 10.78
CA ARG A 63 -2.51 -0.46 11.00
C ARG A 63 -1.74 -0.44 12.33
N GLU A 64 -2.19 -1.19 13.31
CA GLU A 64 -1.53 -1.20 14.61
C GLU A 64 -0.39 -2.22 14.68
N THR A 65 -0.33 -3.14 13.73
CA THR A 65 0.68 -4.19 13.78
C THR A 65 1.89 -3.91 12.91
N PHE A 66 1.78 -2.98 11.96
CA PHE A 66 2.90 -2.68 11.08
C PHE A 66 3.96 -1.88 11.80
N SER A 67 5.21 -2.15 11.45
CA SER A 67 6.34 -1.38 11.96
C SER A 67 6.58 -0.16 11.08
N PHE A 68 7.00 0.94 11.70
CA PHE A 68 7.25 2.18 10.98
C PHE A 68 8.73 2.40 10.70
N GLU A 69 9.52 1.37 10.75
CA GLU A 69 10.96 1.56 10.64
C GLU A 69 11.39 2.13 9.29
N SER A 70 10.73 1.72 8.22
CA SER A 70 11.11 2.15 6.88
C SER A 70 10.18 3.22 6.29
N GLY A 71 9.19 3.66 7.05
CA GLY A 71 8.26 4.67 6.57
C GLY A 71 7.05 4.08 5.87
N ILE A 72 6.06 4.93 5.66
CA ILE A 72 4.79 4.51 5.06
C ILE A 72 5.00 4.02 3.62
N ARG A 73 5.79 4.75 2.86
CA ARG A 73 5.99 4.42 1.45
C ARG A 73 6.55 3.02 1.28
N SER A 74 7.56 2.70 2.08
CA SER A 74 8.18 1.38 2.02
C SER A 74 7.20 0.30 2.40
N LEU A 75 6.36 0.57 3.40
CA LEU A 75 5.35 -0.37 3.82
C LEU A 75 4.35 -0.65 2.69
N LEU A 76 3.87 0.41 2.04
CA LEU A 76 2.90 0.24 0.97
C LEU A 76 3.48 -0.57 -0.19
N PHE A 77 4.73 -0.28 -0.55
CA PHE A 77 5.36 -1.03 -1.63
C PHE A 77 5.55 -2.49 -1.27
N THR A 78 5.85 -2.78 0.00
CA THR A 78 6.02 -4.16 0.43
C THR A 78 4.70 -4.93 0.32
N ILE A 79 3.61 -4.31 0.77
CA ILE A 79 2.31 -4.96 0.67
C ILE A 79 1.95 -5.22 -0.79
N LEU A 80 2.15 -4.20 -1.63
CA LEU A 80 1.83 -4.34 -3.05
C LEU A 80 2.68 -5.41 -3.72
N LYS A 81 3.97 -5.40 -3.44
CA LYS A 81 4.86 -6.38 -4.04
C LYS A 81 4.43 -7.80 -3.70
N ASN A 82 4.13 -8.03 -2.44
CA ASN A 82 3.72 -9.37 -2.02
C ASN A 82 2.42 -9.81 -2.69
N TYR A 83 1.48 -8.87 -2.82
CA TYR A 83 0.23 -9.18 -3.51
C TYR A 83 0.49 -9.54 -4.97
N ILE A 84 1.29 -8.73 -5.66
CA ILE A 84 1.55 -8.96 -7.07
C ILE A 84 2.25 -10.30 -7.29
N LEU A 85 3.25 -10.61 -6.46
CA LEU A 85 3.95 -11.88 -6.60
C LEU A 85 3.02 -13.05 -6.42
N ASN A 86 2.10 -12.96 -5.46
CA ASN A 86 1.13 -14.02 -5.26
C ASN A 86 0.20 -14.18 -6.45
N GLU A 87 -0.25 -13.06 -7.03
CA GLU A 87 -1.13 -13.13 -8.18
C GLU A 87 -0.44 -13.69 -9.40
N LEU A 88 0.81 -13.34 -9.62
CA LEU A 88 1.55 -13.85 -10.75
C LEU A 88 1.81 -15.35 -10.58
N ARG A 89 2.09 -15.78 -9.36
CA ARG A 89 2.28 -17.21 -9.11
C ARG A 89 1.01 -18.01 -9.36
N ARG A 90 -0.12 -17.48 -8.91
CA ARG A 90 -1.40 -18.14 -9.15
C ARG A 90 -1.69 -18.26 -10.63
N SER A 91 -1.37 -17.22 -11.38
CA SER A 91 -1.57 -17.25 -12.83
C SER A 91 -0.76 -18.35 -13.48
N GLU A 92 0.47 -18.54 -13.03
CA GLU A 92 1.31 -19.60 -13.57
C GLU A 92 0.76 -20.98 -13.25
N GLU A 93 0.23 -21.14 -12.05
CA GLU A 93 -0.30 -22.42 -11.62
C GLU A 93 -1.53 -22.82 -12.42
N HIS A 94 -2.22 -21.85 -12.99
CA HIS A 94 -3.43 -22.12 -13.74
C HIS A 94 -3.16 -22.52 -15.17
N THR A 95 -1.96 -22.35 -15.62
CA THR A 95 -1.61 -22.80 -16.97
C THR A 95 -0.97 -24.16 -16.90
#